data_b1bf12dc6056e829dd4a007c260be8db
#
_entry.id   b1bf12dc6056e829dd4a007c260be8db
#
_cell.length_a   1.000
_cell.length_b   1.000
_cell.length_c   1.000
_cell.angle_alpha   90.00
_cell.angle_beta   90.00
_cell.angle_gamma   90.00
#
_symmetry.space_group_name_H-M   'P 1'
#
loop_
_entity.id
_entity.type
_entity.pdbx_description
1 polymer ?
#
loop_
_entity_poly.entity_id
_entity_poly.type
_entity_poly.pdbx_seq_one_letter_code
_entity_poly.pdbx_strand_id
1 'polypeptide(L)'
;MITYEFLQQYWWFLISLLGGLLVFLLFVQGGNFLILIAGKTEDERLLLINSTGRKWELTFTTLVTFGGAFFASFPLFYSTSFGGAYWVWVLILITFVFQAVSYEFHSKAGNLLGKNAFRVFLMLNGCLAPLLIGTAVGTFFTGSPFMVNKDAVADLGSPVISRWMGDWGGLEAVASGFNLCFGHLVMFLAIVLGALYAINNINHESLQKQLRKHLLRVFILFLVVLVLVLAQLFTMDGFGVDAQGVVSMVEYKYLMNLIEMPVVLVMFLVGAVLLVAGVVLTLLKPKFTRGIWLAGPGTVLVVMALFMIAGYNGTSYYPSNTDLQSSLTLQNSSSSEFTLTCMSIVSLIIPLVVAYIAYFWRKMDIRSITTDELKGGDAY
;
A
#
# COMPACT_ATOMS: atom_id res chain seq x y z
N MET A 1 -23.27 -18.99 16.65
CA MET A 1 -23.33 -17.57 17.05
C MET A 1 -22.00 -16.95 16.63
N ILE A 2 -21.99 -15.82 15.95
CA ILE A 2 -20.77 -15.11 15.55
C ILE A 2 -20.19 -14.55 16.85
N THR A 3 -18.93 -14.87 17.15
CA THR A 3 -18.25 -14.38 18.37
C THR A 3 -17.59 -13.03 18.11
N TYR A 4 -17.35 -12.24 19.16
CA TYR A 4 -16.63 -10.97 19.06
C TYR A 4 -15.22 -11.16 18.51
N GLU A 5 -14.54 -12.20 18.95
CA GLU A 5 -13.21 -12.56 18.44
C GLU A 5 -13.23 -12.85 16.92
N PHE A 6 -14.23 -13.57 16.43
CA PHE A 6 -14.41 -13.79 14.99
C PHE A 6 -14.57 -12.47 14.22
N LEU A 7 -15.33 -11.51 14.76
CA LEU A 7 -15.50 -10.19 14.14
C LEU A 7 -14.17 -9.41 14.08
N GLN A 8 -13.36 -9.47 15.13
CA GLN A 8 -12.04 -8.84 15.17
C GLN A 8 -11.11 -9.43 14.10
N GLN A 9 -11.06 -10.76 13.98
CA GLN A 9 -10.27 -11.46 12.98
C GLN A 9 -10.80 -11.18 11.56
N TYR A 10 -12.11 -11.18 11.35
CA TYR A 10 -12.73 -10.86 10.07
C TYR A 10 -12.37 -9.45 9.59
N TRP A 11 -12.40 -8.45 10.49
CA TRP A 11 -12.03 -7.08 10.13
C TRP A 11 -10.54 -6.93 9.85
N TRP A 12 -9.70 -7.68 10.53
CA TRP A 12 -8.27 -7.73 10.18
C TRP A 12 -8.03 -8.37 8.79
N PHE A 13 -8.79 -9.40 8.46
CA PHE A 13 -8.79 -9.96 7.10
C PHE A 13 -9.18 -8.91 6.05
N LEU A 14 -10.26 -8.15 6.27
CA LEU A 14 -10.69 -7.10 5.33
C LEU A 14 -9.66 -5.98 5.21
N ILE A 15 -9.03 -5.56 6.30
CA ILE A 15 -7.93 -4.58 6.28
C ILE A 15 -6.74 -5.13 5.50
N SER A 16 -6.37 -6.39 5.69
CA SER A 16 -5.31 -7.04 4.95
C SER A 16 -5.60 -7.06 3.44
N LEU A 17 -6.85 -7.33 3.06
CA LEU A 17 -7.30 -7.27 1.67
C LEU A 17 -7.21 -5.85 1.10
N LEU A 18 -7.70 -4.84 1.83
CA LEU A 18 -7.63 -3.44 1.41
C LEU A 18 -6.18 -2.96 1.27
N GLY A 19 -5.29 -3.37 2.20
CA GLY A 19 -3.85 -3.11 2.10
C GLY A 19 -3.24 -3.73 0.85
N GLY A 20 -3.60 -4.99 0.55
CA GLY A 20 -3.18 -5.67 -0.68
C GLY A 20 -3.65 -4.97 -1.95
N LEU A 21 -4.94 -4.58 -1.99
CA LEU A 21 -5.51 -3.81 -3.10
C LEU A 21 -4.85 -2.43 -3.25
N LEU A 22 -4.60 -1.74 -2.15
CA LEU A 22 -3.89 -0.47 -2.17
C LEU A 22 -2.50 -0.60 -2.80
N VAL A 23 -1.70 -1.58 -2.36
CA VAL A 23 -0.35 -1.79 -2.90
C VAL A 23 -0.40 -2.18 -4.38
N PHE A 24 -1.37 -2.97 -4.82
CA PHE A 24 -1.59 -3.24 -6.24
C PHE A 24 -1.88 -1.94 -7.02
N LEU A 25 -2.78 -1.09 -6.51
CA LEU A 25 -3.17 0.15 -7.17
C LEU A 25 -2.05 1.21 -7.20
N LEU A 26 -0.98 1.06 -6.39
CA LEU A 26 0.22 1.89 -6.50
C LEU A 26 0.92 1.77 -7.87
N PHE A 27 0.43 0.93 -8.79
CA PHE A 27 0.88 0.97 -10.18
C PHE A 27 0.71 2.35 -10.81
N VAL A 28 -0.27 3.14 -10.35
CA VAL A 28 -0.45 4.53 -10.78
C VAL A 28 0.77 5.37 -10.40
N GLN A 29 1.21 5.28 -9.15
CA GLN A 29 2.40 5.97 -8.66
C GLN A 29 3.65 5.52 -9.42
N GLY A 30 3.81 4.21 -9.60
CA GLY A 30 4.90 3.67 -10.40
C GLY A 30 4.89 4.15 -11.86
N GLY A 31 3.71 4.27 -12.47
CA GLY A 31 3.52 4.86 -13.78
C GLY A 31 3.88 6.35 -13.82
N ASN A 32 3.52 7.11 -12.79
CA ASN A 32 3.88 8.52 -12.63
C ASN A 32 5.40 8.74 -12.61
N PHE A 33 6.12 7.87 -11.90
CA PHE A 33 7.58 7.88 -11.90
C PHE A 33 8.15 7.68 -13.31
N LEU A 34 7.54 6.78 -14.09
CA LEU A 34 8.02 6.42 -15.42
C LEU A 34 7.79 7.51 -16.48
N ILE A 35 6.92 8.51 -16.23
CA ILE A 35 6.64 9.59 -17.20
C ILE A 35 7.92 10.28 -17.65
N LEU A 36 8.80 10.67 -16.73
CA LEU A 36 10.05 11.35 -17.04
C LEU A 36 11.21 10.39 -17.34
N ILE A 37 11.16 9.17 -16.84
CA ILE A 37 12.26 8.20 -16.96
C ILE A 37 12.15 7.39 -18.25
N ALA A 38 10.94 6.95 -18.63
CA ALA A 38 10.69 6.15 -19.82
C ALA A 38 10.20 6.97 -21.01
N GLY A 39 9.40 8.03 -20.78
CA GLY A 39 8.88 8.91 -21.84
C GLY A 39 9.94 9.88 -22.35
N LYS A 40 10.46 9.66 -23.57
CA LYS A 40 11.49 10.49 -24.19
C LYS A 40 10.91 11.62 -25.00
N THR A 41 9.82 11.34 -25.73
CA THR A 41 9.09 12.33 -26.54
C THR A 41 7.91 12.89 -25.77
N GLU A 42 7.36 14.01 -26.25
CA GLU A 42 6.16 14.61 -25.68
C GLU A 42 4.97 13.65 -25.75
N ASP A 43 4.78 13.00 -26.89
CA ASP A 43 3.69 12.03 -27.08
C ASP A 43 3.82 10.83 -26.13
N GLU A 44 5.03 10.29 -25.95
CA GLU A 44 5.28 9.19 -25.02
C GLU A 44 4.94 9.57 -23.55
N ARG A 45 5.25 10.81 -23.15
CA ARG A 45 4.89 11.32 -21.82
C ARG A 45 3.38 11.49 -21.66
N LEU A 46 2.71 12.03 -22.67
CA LEU A 46 1.25 12.19 -22.67
C LEU A 46 0.54 10.83 -22.66
N LEU A 47 1.03 9.82 -23.37
CA LEU A 47 0.50 8.46 -23.32
C LEU A 47 0.58 7.88 -21.90
N LEU A 48 1.71 8.07 -21.20
CA LEU A 48 1.86 7.62 -19.82
C LEU A 48 0.93 8.39 -18.86
N ILE A 49 0.84 9.72 -18.99
CA ILE A 49 -0.07 10.55 -18.17
C ILE A 49 -1.52 10.10 -18.37
N ASN A 50 -1.96 9.91 -19.63
CA ASN A 50 -3.32 9.49 -19.93
C ASN A 50 -3.61 8.07 -19.42
N SER A 51 -2.63 7.16 -19.47
CA SER A 51 -2.75 5.80 -18.94
C SER A 51 -2.98 5.77 -17.43
N THR A 52 -2.17 6.50 -16.66
CA THR A 52 -2.28 6.55 -15.21
C THR A 52 -3.39 7.48 -14.73
N GLY A 53 -3.64 8.58 -15.45
CA GLY A 53 -4.66 9.57 -15.17
C GLY A 53 -6.07 8.99 -15.07
N ARG A 54 -6.39 7.99 -15.89
CA ARG A 54 -7.69 7.31 -15.85
C ARG A 54 -7.91 6.47 -14.58
N LYS A 55 -6.90 6.25 -13.77
CA LYS A 55 -6.95 5.33 -12.60
C LYS A 55 -6.51 5.97 -11.29
N TRP A 56 -6.01 7.20 -11.29
CA TRP A 56 -5.40 7.80 -10.10
C TRP A 56 -6.38 7.93 -8.92
N GLU A 57 -7.65 8.21 -9.20
CA GLU A 57 -8.69 8.32 -8.17
C GLU A 57 -8.90 7.00 -7.43
N LEU A 58 -8.78 5.86 -8.12
CA LEU A 58 -8.94 4.54 -7.50
C LEU A 58 -7.89 4.29 -6.41
N THR A 59 -6.65 4.71 -6.64
CA THR A 59 -5.58 4.56 -5.65
C THR A 59 -5.83 5.44 -4.44
N PHE A 60 -6.15 6.71 -4.67
CA PHE A 60 -6.42 7.65 -3.58
C PHE A 60 -7.65 7.22 -2.76
N THR A 61 -8.75 6.87 -3.43
CA THR A 61 -9.95 6.37 -2.77
C THR A 61 -9.68 5.11 -1.95
N THR A 62 -8.85 4.19 -2.45
CA THR A 62 -8.50 2.97 -1.71
C THR A 62 -7.64 3.28 -0.50
N LEU A 63 -6.72 4.26 -0.58
CA LEU A 63 -5.94 4.72 0.58
C LEU A 63 -6.87 5.29 1.67
N VAL A 64 -7.83 6.14 1.28
CA VAL A 64 -8.82 6.71 2.22
C VAL A 64 -9.71 5.61 2.79
N THR A 65 -10.13 4.64 1.98
CA THR A 65 -10.94 3.49 2.44
C THR A 65 -10.17 2.62 3.43
N PHE A 66 -8.88 2.39 3.19
CA PHE A 66 -8.00 1.67 4.11
C PHE A 66 -7.90 2.37 5.47
N GLY A 67 -7.66 3.70 5.47
CA GLY A 67 -7.65 4.51 6.69
C GLY A 67 -9.02 4.53 7.39
N GLY A 68 -10.11 4.64 6.63
CA GLY A 68 -11.48 4.59 7.16
C GLY A 68 -11.86 3.24 7.75
N ALA A 69 -11.40 2.13 7.15
CA ALA A 69 -11.58 0.80 7.71
C ALA A 69 -10.85 0.63 9.05
N PHE A 70 -9.64 1.16 9.17
CA PHE A 70 -8.94 1.20 10.46
C PHE A 70 -9.66 2.08 11.48
N PHE A 71 -10.12 3.27 11.07
CA PHE A 71 -10.88 4.16 11.96
C PHE A 71 -12.11 3.46 12.55
N ALA A 72 -12.84 2.74 11.73
CA ALA A 72 -14.09 2.12 12.13
C ALA A 72 -13.86 0.81 12.92
N SER A 73 -12.91 -0.04 12.52
CA SER A 73 -12.70 -1.35 13.14
C SER A 73 -11.66 -1.35 14.28
N PHE A 74 -10.61 -0.52 14.18
CA PHE A 74 -9.53 -0.40 15.16
C PHE A 74 -9.26 1.07 15.51
N PRO A 75 -10.21 1.77 16.17
CA PRO A 75 -10.14 3.21 16.41
C PRO A 75 -8.92 3.62 17.24
N LEU A 76 -8.45 2.77 18.13
CA LEU A 76 -7.25 3.06 18.93
C LEU A 76 -5.98 3.10 18.05
N PHE A 77 -5.86 2.24 17.05
CA PHE A 77 -4.79 2.33 16.06
C PHE A 77 -4.87 3.64 15.29
N TYR A 78 -6.08 3.98 14.81
CA TYR A 78 -6.27 5.21 14.04
C TYR A 78 -5.85 6.43 14.85
N SER A 79 -6.31 6.56 16.09
CA SER A 79 -5.93 7.69 16.95
C SER A 79 -4.43 7.71 17.28
N THR A 80 -3.81 6.54 17.47
CA THR A 80 -2.38 6.43 17.80
C THR A 80 -1.50 6.72 16.59
N SER A 81 -1.76 6.07 15.45
CA SER A 81 -0.92 6.18 14.25
C SER A 81 -1.20 7.47 13.47
N PHE A 82 -2.46 7.75 13.13
CA PHE A 82 -2.78 8.95 12.33
C PHE A 82 -2.71 10.23 13.18
N GLY A 83 -3.08 10.15 14.45
CA GLY A 83 -2.96 11.27 15.37
C GLY A 83 -1.53 11.51 15.87
N GLY A 84 -0.76 10.45 16.13
CA GLY A 84 0.60 10.51 16.66
C GLY A 84 1.66 10.69 15.57
N ALA A 85 1.65 9.82 14.56
CA ALA A 85 2.59 9.88 13.43
C ALA A 85 2.11 10.86 12.32
N TYR A 86 1.52 11.99 12.71
CA TYR A 86 0.82 12.89 11.80
C TYR A 86 1.69 13.45 10.67
N TRP A 87 2.98 13.68 10.87
CA TRP A 87 3.85 14.20 9.82
C TRP A 87 4.04 13.23 8.66
N VAL A 88 4.16 11.93 8.92
CA VAL A 88 4.25 10.93 7.86
C VAL A 88 2.97 10.93 7.02
N TRP A 89 1.80 10.95 7.69
CA TRP A 89 0.52 10.96 7.00
C TRP A 89 0.26 12.27 6.23
N VAL A 90 0.65 13.42 6.80
CA VAL A 90 0.58 14.72 6.10
C VAL A 90 1.47 14.72 4.85
N LEU A 91 2.70 14.21 4.94
CA LEU A 91 3.58 14.11 3.78
C LEU A 91 3.01 13.19 2.69
N ILE A 92 2.44 12.03 3.08
CA ILE A 92 1.73 11.16 2.13
C ILE A 92 0.62 11.94 1.43
N LEU A 93 -0.26 12.62 2.18
CA LEU A 93 -1.35 13.42 1.62
C LEU A 93 -0.85 14.52 0.68
N ILE A 94 0.22 15.24 1.03
CA ILE A 94 0.81 16.27 0.16
C ILE A 94 1.24 15.67 -1.19
N THR A 95 1.82 14.47 -1.19
CA THR A 95 2.19 13.81 -2.46
C THR A 95 0.98 13.51 -3.33
N PHE A 96 -0.15 13.09 -2.74
CA PHE A 96 -1.40 12.87 -3.47
C PHE A 96 -2.07 14.18 -3.92
N VAL A 97 -1.92 15.27 -3.16
CA VAL A 97 -2.35 16.61 -3.62
C VAL A 97 -1.54 17.02 -4.86
N PHE A 98 -0.22 16.82 -4.86
CA PHE A 98 0.61 17.07 -6.04
C PHE A 98 0.14 16.26 -7.25
N GLN A 99 -0.25 15.01 -7.05
CA GLN A 99 -0.81 14.16 -8.09
C GLN A 99 -2.13 14.72 -8.64
N ALA A 100 -3.09 15.02 -7.77
CA ALA A 100 -4.40 15.51 -8.16
C ALA A 100 -4.32 16.82 -8.95
N VAL A 101 -3.57 17.80 -8.41
CA VAL A 101 -3.34 19.09 -9.07
C VAL A 101 -2.63 18.91 -10.41
N SER A 102 -1.69 17.97 -10.51
CA SER A 102 -0.96 17.73 -11.75
C SER A 102 -1.84 17.16 -12.85
N TYR A 103 -2.67 16.18 -12.56
CA TYR A 103 -3.61 15.64 -13.55
C TYR A 103 -4.62 16.67 -14.01
N GLU A 104 -5.15 17.48 -13.11
CA GLU A 104 -6.17 18.47 -13.44
C GLU A 104 -5.61 19.67 -14.24
N PHE A 105 -4.41 20.16 -13.90
CA PHE A 105 -3.95 21.47 -14.38
C PHE A 105 -2.79 21.42 -15.37
N HIS A 106 -2.11 20.29 -15.62
CA HIS A 106 -0.91 20.28 -16.46
C HIS A 106 -1.17 20.68 -17.90
N SER A 107 -2.38 20.42 -18.45
CA SER A 107 -2.80 20.72 -19.82
C SER A 107 -3.67 21.98 -19.95
N LYS A 108 -4.09 22.60 -18.84
CA LYS A 108 -5.00 23.74 -18.87
C LYS A 108 -4.33 25.00 -19.45
N ALA A 109 -5.11 25.79 -20.20
CA ALA A 109 -4.70 27.12 -20.66
C ALA A 109 -4.46 28.04 -19.47
N GLY A 110 -3.39 28.83 -19.51
CA GLY A 110 -3.03 29.73 -18.39
C GLY A 110 -2.24 29.04 -17.26
N ASN A 111 -1.74 27.85 -17.46
CA ASN A 111 -0.84 27.16 -16.53
C ASN A 111 0.42 27.99 -16.27
N LEU A 112 0.53 28.57 -15.04
CA LEU A 112 1.65 29.44 -14.64
C LEU A 112 2.95 28.68 -14.38
N LEU A 113 2.89 27.41 -13.94
CA LEU A 113 4.06 26.62 -13.58
C LEU A 113 4.69 25.89 -14.77
N GLY A 114 3.92 25.74 -15.84
CA GLY A 114 4.34 24.98 -17.04
C GLY A 114 4.23 23.46 -16.88
N LYS A 115 4.09 22.76 -18.00
CA LYS A 115 3.88 21.30 -18.06
C LYS A 115 4.94 20.49 -17.32
N ASN A 116 6.20 20.93 -17.35
CA ASN A 116 7.30 20.20 -16.73
C ASN A 116 7.24 20.20 -15.20
N ALA A 117 6.78 21.29 -14.57
CA ALA A 117 6.62 21.34 -13.13
C ALA A 117 5.60 20.28 -12.64
N PHE A 118 4.47 20.15 -13.32
CA PHE A 118 3.46 19.14 -12.98
C PHE A 118 3.96 17.71 -13.21
N ARG A 119 4.77 17.47 -14.23
CA ARG A 119 5.43 16.17 -14.44
C ARG A 119 6.41 15.82 -13.32
N VAL A 120 7.14 16.81 -12.83
CA VAL A 120 7.99 16.63 -11.64
C VAL A 120 7.14 16.32 -10.41
N PHE A 121 6.01 16.97 -10.20
CA PHE A 121 5.09 16.66 -9.11
C PHE A 121 4.53 15.22 -9.21
N LEU A 122 4.18 14.76 -10.43
CA LEU A 122 3.80 13.37 -10.64
C LEU A 122 4.94 12.40 -10.31
N MET A 123 6.17 12.71 -10.73
CA MET A 123 7.34 11.90 -10.41
C MET A 123 7.61 11.86 -8.90
N LEU A 124 7.49 12.99 -8.20
CA LEU A 124 7.61 13.06 -6.75
C LEU A 124 6.54 12.20 -6.05
N ASN A 125 5.29 12.31 -6.47
CA ASN A 125 4.24 11.41 -5.99
C ASN A 125 4.59 9.94 -6.26
N GLY A 126 5.10 9.64 -7.47
CA GLY A 126 5.46 8.29 -7.88
C GLY A 126 6.57 7.64 -7.04
N CYS A 127 7.45 8.45 -6.45
CA CYS A 127 8.51 8.00 -5.56
C CYS A 127 8.09 8.03 -4.09
N LEU A 128 7.69 9.23 -3.62
CA LEU A 128 7.53 9.50 -2.20
C LEU A 128 6.30 8.83 -1.61
N ALA A 129 5.17 8.77 -2.34
CA ALA A 129 3.97 8.15 -1.81
C ALA A 129 4.18 6.65 -1.48
N PRO A 130 4.65 5.80 -2.41
CA PRO A 130 4.90 4.40 -2.10
C PRO A 130 6.01 4.20 -1.05
N LEU A 131 7.06 5.03 -1.09
CA LEU A 131 8.15 4.99 -0.12
C LEU A 131 7.64 5.25 1.30
N LEU A 132 6.89 6.33 1.51
CA LEU A 132 6.37 6.72 2.82
C LEU A 132 5.30 5.74 3.32
N ILE A 133 4.39 5.28 2.45
CA ILE A 133 3.40 4.25 2.80
C ILE A 133 4.10 2.97 3.25
N GLY A 134 5.09 2.49 2.48
CA GLY A 134 5.86 1.31 2.84
C GLY A 134 6.63 1.49 4.15
N THR A 135 7.27 2.64 4.36
CA THR A 135 7.99 2.96 5.60
C THR A 135 7.03 2.99 6.80
N ALA A 136 5.83 3.56 6.65
CA ALA A 136 4.80 3.55 7.69
C ALA A 136 4.31 2.12 8.00
N VAL A 137 4.12 1.27 6.98
CA VAL A 137 3.75 -0.15 7.17
C VAL A 137 4.90 -0.95 7.81
N GLY A 138 6.15 -0.60 7.56
CA GLY A 138 7.30 -1.21 8.24
C GLY A 138 7.21 -1.16 9.76
N THR A 139 6.58 -0.13 10.33
CA THR A 139 6.38 0.03 11.78
C THR A 139 5.43 -1.02 12.39
N PHE A 140 4.65 -1.74 11.58
CA PHE A 140 3.86 -2.88 12.05
C PHE A 140 4.75 -4.04 12.53
N PHE A 141 5.99 -4.08 12.08
CA PHE A 141 6.97 -5.10 12.44
C PHE A 141 8.02 -4.60 13.44
N THR A 142 8.38 -3.32 13.37
CA THR A 142 9.46 -2.75 14.21
C THR A 142 8.95 -1.94 15.40
N GLY A 143 7.66 -1.60 15.40
CA GLY A 143 7.05 -0.76 16.43
C GLY A 143 7.23 0.75 16.21
N SER A 144 6.55 1.51 17.07
CA SER A 144 6.51 2.98 17.07
C SER A 144 6.57 3.54 18.50
N PRO A 145 7.06 4.77 18.71
CA PRO A 145 7.19 5.36 20.04
C PRO A 145 5.86 5.96 20.52
N PHE A 146 5.03 5.18 21.19
CA PHE A 146 3.78 5.64 21.79
C PHE A 146 3.48 4.93 23.11
N MET A 147 2.60 5.51 23.91
CA MET A 147 2.06 4.92 25.13
C MET A 147 0.53 5.00 25.12
N VAL A 148 -0.11 3.96 25.65
CA VAL A 148 -1.57 3.87 25.80
C VAL A 148 -1.93 3.74 27.27
N ASN A 149 -2.72 4.68 27.78
CA ASN A 149 -3.33 4.64 29.10
C ASN A 149 -4.86 4.76 28.98
N LYS A 150 -5.55 3.63 29.04
CA LYS A 150 -7.02 3.61 28.91
C LYS A 150 -7.73 4.26 30.10
N ASP A 151 -7.10 4.27 31.27
CA ASP A 151 -7.64 4.87 32.48
C ASP A 151 -7.66 6.41 32.42
N ALA A 152 -6.87 7.00 31.50
CA ALA A 152 -6.85 8.45 31.27
C ALA A 152 -8.21 9.04 30.86
N VAL A 153 -9.15 8.24 30.36
CA VAL A 153 -10.52 8.68 30.08
C VAL A 153 -11.20 9.30 31.31
N ALA A 154 -10.88 8.81 32.50
CA ALA A 154 -11.41 9.31 33.77
C ALA A 154 -10.66 10.54 34.31
N ASP A 155 -9.52 10.93 33.70
CA ASP A 155 -8.73 12.09 34.10
C ASP A 155 -9.29 13.36 33.44
N LEU A 156 -9.96 14.18 34.23
CA LEU A 156 -10.53 15.46 33.80
C LEU A 156 -9.47 16.48 33.33
N GLY A 157 -8.21 16.32 33.76
CA GLY A 157 -7.10 17.21 33.39
C GLY A 157 -6.45 16.85 32.06
N SER A 158 -6.45 15.59 31.68
CA SER A 158 -5.81 15.09 30.47
C SER A 158 -6.42 13.76 29.97
N PRO A 159 -7.62 13.78 29.38
CA PRO A 159 -8.35 12.56 28.97
C PRO A 159 -7.80 11.92 27.69
N VAL A 160 -6.48 12.00 27.48
CA VAL A 160 -5.82 11.48 26.28
C VAL A 160 -5.36 10.04 26.50
N ILE A 161 -6.02 9.09 25.84
CA ILE A 161 -5.75 7.64 25.98
C ILE A 161 -4.40 7.29 25.32
N SER A 162 -4.11 7.81 24.13
CA SER A 162 -2.91 7.48 23.37
C SER A 162 -2.02 8.71 23.23
N ARG A 163 -0.74 8.59 23.59
CA ARG A 163 0.26 9.65 23.49
C ARG A 163 1.43 9.19 22.62
N TRP A 164 1.79 10.00 21.64
CA TRP A 164 3.02 9.82 20.90
C TRP A 164 4.19 10.34 21.73
N MET A 165 5.24 9.54 21.83
CA MET A 165 6.41 9.83 22.68
C MET A 165 7.65 10.23 21.85
N GLY A 166 7.55 10.13 20.51
CA GLY A 166 8.62 10.55 19.61
C GLY A 166 8.55 12.06 19.31
N ASP A 167 9.71 12.68 19.15
CA ASP A 167 9.83 14.13 18.91
C ASP A 167 9.50 14.55 17.47
N TRP A 168 9.52 13.60 16.53
CA TRP A 168 9.38 13.89 15.08
C TRP A 168 8.02 13.52 14.50
N GLY A 169 7.02 13.23 15.35
CA GLY A 169 5.64 12.98 14.94
C GLY A 169 5.51 11.94 13.82
N GLY A 170 6.20 10.81 13.95
CA GLY A 170 6.17 9.67 13.03
C GLY A 170 7.33 9.62 12.04
N LEU A 171 8.09 10.70 11.84
CA LEU A 171 9.26 10.67 10.94
C LEU A 171 10.39 9.77 11.48
N GLU A 172 10.34 9.38 12.73
CA GLU A 172 11.22 8.36 13.33
C GLU A 172 11.20 7.05 12.53
N ALA A 173 10.09 6.74 11.90
CA ALA A 173 9.96 5.57 11.03
C ALA A 173 10.98 5.58 9.88
N VAL A 174 11.31 6.75 9.33
CA VAL A 174 12.29 6.91 8.25
C VAL A 174 13.72 6.70 8.75
N ALA A 175 13.99 6.92 10.02
CA ALA A 175 15.30 6.69 10.63
C ALA A 175 15.62 5.20 10.84
N SER A 176 14.60 4.32 10.85
CA SER A 176 14.79 2.87 10.92
C SER A 176 15.24 2.31 9.58
N GLY A 177 16.38 1.62 9.58
CA GLY A 177 16.93 0.98 8.37
C GLY A 177 15.96 -0.05 7.76
N PHE A 178 15.31 -0.87 8.60
CA PHE A 178 14.29 -1.84 8.14
C PHE A 178 13.10 -1.15 7.49
N ASN A 179 12.50 -0.16 8.16
CA ASN A 179 11.32 0.53 7.67
C ASN A 179 11.62 1.26 6.35
N LEU A 180 12.80 1.88 6.24
CA LEU A 180 13.22 2.55 5.01
C LEU A 180 13.46 1.54 3.87
N CYS A 181 14.07 0.39 4.15
CA CYS A 181 14.20 -0.71 3.17
C CYS A 181 12.81 -1.22 2.74
N PHE A 182 11.88 -1.38 3.69
CA PHE A 182 10.50 -1.78 3.38
C PHE A 182 9.79 -0.72 2.51
N GLY A 183 10.01 0.56 2.77
CA GLY A 183 9.56 1.66 1.93
C GLY A 183 10.09 1.57 0.49
N HIS A 184 11.39 1.32 0.32
CA HIS A 184 11.99 1.11 -1.00
C HIS A 184 11.44 -0.14 -1.70
N LEU A 185 11.17 -1.22 -0.95
CA LEU A 185 10.53 -2.41 -1.49
C LEU A 185 9.18 -2.08 -2.14
N VAL A 186 8.32 -1.34 -1.41
CA VAL A 186 7.01 -0.92 -1.92
C VAL A 186 7.14 0.04 -3.10
N MET A 187 8.10 0.98 -3.06
CA MET A 187 8.37 1.91 -4.16
C MET A 187 8.81 1.16 -5.43
N PHE A 188 9.76 0.24 -5.35
CA PHE A 188 10.19 -0.53 -6.52
C PHE A 188 9.09 -1.44 -7.03
N LEU A 189 8.29 -2.05 -6.16
CA LEU A 189 7.13 -2.84 -6.54
C LEU A 189 6.11 -1.97 -7.31
N ALA A 190 5.81 -0.77 -6.83
CA ALA A 190 4.92 0.16 -7.50
C ALA A 190 5.41 0.49 -8.92
N ILE A 191 6.73 0.74 -9.10
CA ILE A 191 7.31 1.03 -10.42
C ILE A 191 7.25 -0.21 -11.33
N VAL A 192 7.48 -1.42 -10.81
CA VAL A 192 7.32 -2.68 -11.55
C VAL A 192 5.89 -2.85 -12.03
N LEU A 193 4.91 -2.68 -11.14
CA LEU A 193 3.49 -2.76 -11.48
C LEU A 193 3.08 -1.66 -12.47
N GLY A 194 3.59 -0.43 -12.31
CA GLY A 194 3.36 0.68 -13.22
C GLY A 194 3.89 0.41 -14.63
N ALA A 195 5.08 -0.18 -14.74
CA ALA A 195 5.64 -0.59 -16.03
C ALA A 195 4.80 -1.69 -16.69
N LEU A 196 4.38 -2.71 -15.92
CA LEU A 196 3.51 -3.79 -16.42
C LEU A 196 2.15 -3.25 -16.89
N TYR A 197 1.56 -2.31 -16.13
CA TYR A 197 0.29 -1.69 -16.48
C TYR A 197 0.41 -0.86 -17.77
N ALA A 198 1.44 -0.01 -17.89
CA ALA A 198 1.69 0.78 -19.07
C ALA A 198 1.94 -0.10 -20.30
N ILE A 199 2.68 -1.21 -20.19
CA ILE A 199 2.88 -2.18 -21.28
C ILE A 199 1.55 -2.82 -21.72
N ASN A 200 0.62 -3.06 -20.77
CA ASN A 200 -0.69 -3.65 -21.07
C ASN A 200 -1.65 -2.63 -21.73
N ASN A 201 -1.57 -1.37 -21.31
CA ASN A 201 -2.58 -0.35 -21.64
C ASN A 201 -2.22 0.50 -22.85
N ILE A 202 -0.91 0.69 -23.15
CA ILE A 202 -0.43 1.59 -24.22
C ILE A 202 0.07 0.77 -25.41
N ASN A 203 -0.46 1.10 -26.61
CA ASN A 203 0.00 0.53 -27.87
C ASN A 203 0.94 1.50 -28.60
N HIS A 204 2.23 1.51 -28.19
CA HIS A 204 3.27 2.34 -28.81
C HIS A 204 4.62 1.59 -28.72
N GLU A 205 5.16 1.15 -29.85
CA GLU A 205 6.29 0.20 -29.92
C GLU A 205 7.56 0.73 -29.26
N SER A 206 7.95 1.99 -29.54
CA SER A 206 9.14 2.61 -28.94
C SER A 206 9.02 2.66 -27.42
N LEU A 207 7.89 3.14 -26.90
CA LEU A 207 7.65 3.25 -25.47
C LEU A 207 7.62 1.87 -24.79
N GLN A 208 6.99 0.86 -25.40
CA GLN A 208 6.99 -0.50 -24.84
C GLN A 208 8.40 -1.09 -24.74
N LYS A 209 9.29 -0.85 -25.70
CA LYS A 209 10.70 -1.28 -25.60
C LYS A 209 11.42 -0.60 -24.45
N GLN A 210 11.18 0.70 -24.24
CA GLN A 210 11.77 1.45 -23.12
C GLN A 210 11.23 0.96 -21.79
N LEU A 211 9.91 0.78 -21.67
CA LEU A 211 9.27 0.28 -20.46
C LEU A 211 9.81 -1.10 -20.05
N ARG A 212 9.98 -2.04 -21.00
CA ARG A 212 10.58 -3.36 -20.73
C ARG A 212 12.02 -3.25 -20.24
N LYS A 213 12.82 -2.34 -20.79
CA LYS A 213 14.19 -2.08 -20.33
C LYS A 213 14.23 -1.55 -18.90
N HIS A 214 13.34 -0.63 -18.56
CA HIS A 214 13.22 -0.11 -17.19
C HIS A 214 12.63 -1.16 -16.23
N LEU A 215 11.64 -1.93 -16.67
CA LEU A 215 11.07 -3.05 -15.91
C LEU A 215 12.16 -4.03 -15.46
N LEU A 216 13.05 -4.46 -16.37
CA LEU A 216 14.14 -5.36 -16.00
C LEU A 216 15.05 -4.77 -14.93
N ARG A 217 15.44 -3.50 -15.08
CA ARG A 217 16.35 -2.84 -14.13
C ARG A 217 15.72 -2.71 -12.73
N VAL A 218 14.48 -2.22 -12.69
CA VAL A 218 13.79 -2.00 -11.43
C VAL A 218 13.41 -3.33 -10.78
N PHE A 219 13.09 -4.36 -11.56
CA PHE A 219 12.80 -5.68 -11.04
C PHE A 219 14.02 -6.32 -10.36
N ILE A 220 15.23 -6.13 -10.91
CA ILE A 220 16.46 -6.58 -10.24
C ILE A 220 16.63 -5.85 -8.89
N LEU A 221 16.45 -4.52 -8.86
CA LEU A 221 16.51 -3.75 -7.60
C LEU A 221 15.44 -4.21 -6.60
N PHE A 222 14.22 -4.43 -7.09
CA PHE A 222 13.12 -4.98 -6.28
C PHE A 222 13.50 -6.32 -5.65
N LEU A 223 14.06 -7.26 -6.43
CA LEU A 223 14.46 -8.57 -5.90
C LEU A 223 15.57 -8.47 -4.85
N VAL A 224 16.57 -7.61 -5.07
CA VAL A 224 17.64 -7.39 -4.09
C VAL A 224 17.06 -6.88 -2.76
N VAL A 225 16.23 -5.84 -2.83
CA VAL A 225 15.61 -5.27 -1.62
C VAL A 225 14.62 -6.24 -0.98
N LEU A 226 13.88 -7.02 -1.79
CA LEU A 226 12.98 -8.06 -1.30
C LEU A 226 13.73 -9.11 -0.46
N VAL A 227 14.86 -9.60 -0.96
CA VAL A 227 15.68 -10.57 -0.22
C VAL A 227 16.19 -9.98 1.10
N LEU A 228 16.65 -8.72 1.07
CA LEU A 228 17.11 -8.04 2.29
C LEU A 228 15.99 -7.86 3.31
N VAL A 229 14.82 -7.41 2.87
CA VAL A 229 13.65 -7.21 3.75
C VAL A 229 13.16 -8.54 4.32
N LEU A 230 13.01 -9.58 3.48
CA LEU A 230 12.56 -10.89 3.97
C LEU A 230 13.57 -11.54 4.90
N ALA A 231 14.88 -11.41 4.62
CA ALA A 231 15.93 -11.91 5.50
C ALA A 231 15.84 -11.24 6.88
N GLN A 232 15.70 -9.92 6.93
CA GLN A 232 15.54 -9.19 8.19
C GLN A 232 14.21 -9.55 8.89
N LEU A 233 13.09 -9.56 8.17
CA LEU A 233 11.76 -9.84 8.73
C LEU A 233 11.69 -11.23 9.36
N PHE A 234 12.28 -12.23 8.74
CA PHE A 234 12.21 -13.62 9.21
C PHE A 234 13.28 -13.96 10.26
N THR A 235 14.27 -13.10 10.47
CA THR A 235 15.29 -13.28 11.51
C THR A 235 15.13 -12.36 12.71
N MET A 236 14.26 -11.34 12.62
CA MET A 236 14.01 -10.42 13.73
C MET A 236 13.07 -11.02 14.77
N ASP A 237 13.25 -10.58 15.99
CA ASP A 237 12.28 -10.82 17.06
C ASP A 237 10.99 -10.04 16.79
N GLY A 238 9.87 -10.63 17.17
CA GLY A 238 8.57 -9.98 17.02
C GLY A 238 7.80 -9.92 18.33
N PHE A 239 6.68 -9.24 18.32
CA PHE A 239 5.88 -8.92 19.49
C PHE A 239 4.76 -9.95 19.67
N GLY A 240 5.07 -11.01 20.43
CA GLY A 240 4.12 -12.06 20.77
C GLY A 240 3.17 -11.63 21.89
N VAL A 241 1.94 -12.15 21.85
CA VAL A 241 0.88 -11.89 22.83
C VAL A 241 0.45 -13.23 23.42
N ASP A 242 0.51 -13.36 24.73
CA ASP A 242 0.07 -14.58 25.42
C ASP A 242 -1.45 -14.61 25.63
N ALA A 243 -1.95 -15.70 26.21
CA ALA A 243 -3.38 -15.88 26.50
C ALA A 243 -3.94 -14.88 27.52
N GLN A 244 -3.09 -14.24 28.31
CA GLN A 244 -3.43 -13.20 29.29
C GLN A 244 -3.37 -11.79 28.66
N GLY A 245 -2.96 -11.66 27.40
CA GLY A 245 -2.82 -10.39 26.70
C GLY A 245 -1.50 -9.66 27.00
N VAL A 246 -0.53 -10.32 27.64
CA VAL A 246 0.79 -9.74 27.93
C VAL A 246 1.66 -9.83 26.69
N VAL A 247 2.26 -8.72 26.31
CA VAL A 247 3.15 -8.61 25.15
C VAL A 247 4.59 -8.87 25.55
N SER A 248 5.27 -9.75 24.81
CA SER A 248 6.68 -10.08 25.00
C SER A 248 7.39 -10.24 23.67
N MET A 249 8.73 -10.10 23.69
CA MET A 249 9.55 -10.36 22.51
C MET A 249 9.70 -11.86 22.30
N VAL A 250 9.49 -12.32 21.08
CA VAL A 250 9.56 -13.74 20.68
C VAL A 250 10.49 -13.85 19.48
N GLU A 251 11.48 -14.73 19.58
CA GLU A 251 12.45 -14.96 18.50
C GLU A 251 11.76 -15.51 17.23
N TYR A 252 12.15 -14.99 16.07
CA TYR A 252 11.66 -15.41 14.75
C TYR A 252 10.12 -15.37 14.60
N LYS A 253 9.43 -14.52 15.37
CA LYS A 253 7.95 -14.54 15.48
C LYS A 253 7.26 -14.52 14.11
N TYR A 254 7.70 -13.67 13.20
CA TYR A 254 7.04 -13.52 11.89
C TYR A 254 7.27 -14.71 10.96
N LEU A 255 8.44 -15.36 11.05
CA LEU A 255 8.71 -16.63 10.35
C LEU A 255 7.84 -17.76 10.93
N MET A 256 7.78 -17.86 12.26
CA MET A 256 6.96 -18.89 12.92
C MET A 256 5.48 -18.68 12.57
N ASN A 257 4.97 -17.45 12.59
CA ASN A 257 3.60 -17.16 12.16
C ASN A 257 3.32 -17.63 10.72
N LEU A 258 4.27 -17.42 9.81
CA LEU A 258 4.10 -17.87 8.42
C LEU A 258 4.04 -19.39 8.30
N ILE A 259 4.85 -20.11 9.07
CA ILE A 259 4.89 -21.59 9.06
C ILE A 259 3.67 -22.19 9.76
N GLU A 260 3.26 -21.62 10.89
CA GLU A 260 2.14 -22.10 11.70
C GLU A 260 0.77 -21.81 11.07
N MET A 261 0.71 -20.90 10.09
CA MET A 261 -0.51 -20.59 9.34
C MET A 261 -0.41 -21.08 7.88
N PRO A 262 -0.68 -22.37 7.58
CA PRO A 262 -0.42 -22.95 6.26
C PRO A 262 -1.20 -22.28 5.12
N VAL A 263 -2.40 -21.76 5.38
CA VAL A 263 -3.17 -20.99 4.37
C VAL A 263 -2.43 -19.69 4.00
N VAL A 264 -1.89 -18.99 4.99
CA VAL A 264 -1.13 -17.75 4.78
C VAL A 264 0.19 -18.03 4.05
N LEU A 265 0.87 -19.14 4.40
CA LEU A 265 2.07 -19.60 3.69
C LEU A 265 1.77 -19.89 2.21
N VAL A 266 0.69 -20.61 1.92
CA VAL A 266 0.28 -20.91 0.52
C VAL A 266 -0.07 -19.61 -0.21
N MET A 267 -0.80 -18.69 0.42
CA MET A 267 -1.10 -17.37 -0.17
C MET A 267 0.19 -16.61 -0.50
N PHE A 268 1.15 -16.58 0.41
CA PHE A 268 2.44 -15.92 0.21
C PHE A 268 3.21 -16.53 -0.97
N LEU A 269 3.35 -17.85 -1.02
CA LEU A 269 4.08 -18.55 -2.08
C LEU A 269 3.40 -18.42 -3.45
N VAL A 270 2.09 -18.65 -3.52
CA VAL A 270 1.32 -18.49 -4.77
C VAL A 270 1.38 -17.03 -5.25
N GLY A 271 1.22 -16.08 -4.34
CA GLY A 271 1.33 -14.66 -4.65
C GLY A 271 2.70 -14.28 -5.21
N ALA A 272 3.78 -14.76 -4.58
CA ALA A 272 5.16 -14.52 -5.04
C ALA A 272 5.40 -15.13 -6.44
N VAL A 273 4.94 -16.37 -6.68
CA VAL A 273 5.06 -17.03 -7.98
C VAL A 273 4.30 -16.26 -9.06
N LEU A 274 3.07 -15.84 -8.80
CA LEU A 274 2.26 -15.06 -9.75
C LEU A 274 2.90 -13.70 -10.08
N LEU A 275 3.42 -13.00 -9.08
CA LEU A 275 4.11 -11.72 -9.26
C LEU A 275 5.33 -11.89 -10.16
N VAL A 276 6.21 -12.81 -9.82
CA VAL A 276 7.43 -13.10 -10.60
C VAL A 276 7.08 -13.58 -12.00
N ALA A 277 6.12 -14.50 -12.15
CA ALA A 277 5.68 -14.99 -13.45
C ALA A 277 5.14 -13.88 -14.35
N GLY A 278 4.35 -12.93 -13.81
CA GLY A 278 3.85 -11.77 -14.54
C GLY A 278 4.98 -10.91 -15.14
N VAL A 279 6.02 -10.65 -14.35
CA VAL A 279 7.20 -9.89 -14.80
C VAL A 279 8.02 -10.71 -15.82
N VAL A 280 8.40 -11.94 -15.48
CA VAL A 280 9.27 -12.78 -16.31
C VAL A 280 8.63 -13.06 -17.68
N LEU A 281 7.34 -13.42 -17.71
CA LEU A 281 6.63 -13.65 -18.98
C LEU A 281 6.59 -12.39 -19.84
N THR A 282 6.40 -11.21 -19.21
CA THR A 282 6.42 -9.93 -19.93
C THR A 282 7.81 -9.61 -20.51
N LEU A 283 8.88 -9.94 -19.79
CA LEU A 283 10.25 -9.69 -20.25
C LEU A 283 10.67 -10.67 -21.35
N LEU A 284 10.34 -11.97 -21.20
CA LEU A 284 10.79 -13.02 -22.12
C LEU A 284 9.97 -13.07 -23.43
N LYS A 285 8.68 -12.72 -23.37
CA LYS A 285 7.79 -12.80 -24.52
C LYS A 285 7.37 -11.40 -25.01
N PRO A 286 7.97 -10.83 -26.08
CA PRO A 286 7.67 -9.46 -26.53
C PRO A 286 6.19 -9.21 -26.87
N LYS A 287 5.47 -10.23 -27.31
CA LYS A 287 4.03 -10.16 -27.61
C LYS A 287 3.14 -10.27 -26.38
N PHE A 288 3.68 -10.67 -25.22
CA PHE A 288 2.91 -10.82 -23.99
C PHE A 288 2.87 -9.48 -23.23
N THR A 289 1.69 -8.88 -23.15
CA THR A 289 1.46 -7.59 -22.49
C THR A 289 0.64 -7.70 -21.20
N ARG A 290 0.07 -8.86 -20.91
CA ARG A 290 -0.90 -9.09 -19.82
C ARG A 290 -0.26 -9.43 -18.48
N GLY A 291 1.04 -9.13 -18.26
CA GLY A 291 1.75 -9.46 -17.03
C GLY A 291 1.16 -8.83 -15.77
N ILE A 292 0.55 -7.66 -15.88
CA ILE A 292 -0.11 -6.98 -14.76
C ILE A 292 -1.25 -7.84 -14.15
N TRP A 293 -1.97 -8.63 -14.96
CA TRP A 293 -3.08 -9.47 -14.50
C TRP A 293 -2.63 -10.76 -13.79
N LEU A 294 -1.33 -11.06 -13.79
CA LEU A 294 -0.71 -12.06 -12.94
C LEU A 294 -0.06 -11.39 -11.72
N ALA A 295 0.75 -10.36 -11.97
CA ALA A 295 1.49 -9.68 -10.92
C ALA A 295 0.58 -8.93 -9.92
N GLY A 296 -0.55 -8.39 -10.38
CA GLY A 296 -1.50 -7.67 -9.51
C GLY A 296 -2.12 -8.57 -8.44
N PRO A 297 -2.86 -9.62 -8.80
CA PRO A 297 -3.35 -10.59 -7.82
C PRO A 297 -2.24 -11.20 -6.97
N GLY A 298 -1.06 -11.48 -7.57
CA GLY A 298 0.12 -11.93 -6.83
C GLY A 298 0.54 -10.95 -5.74
N THR A 299 0.57 -9.66 -6.05
CA THR A 299 0.87 -8.59 -5.08
C THR A 299 -0.16 -8.57 -3.96
N VAL A 300 -1.47 -8.63 -4.29
CA VAL A 300 -2.54 -8.64 -3.28
C VAL A 300 -2.33 -9.80 -2.30
N LEU A 301 -2.08 -11.01 -2.79
CA LEU A 301 -1.89 -12.20 -1.94
C LEU A 301 -0.66 -12.07 -1.04
N VAL A 302 0.48 -11.60 -1.56
CA VAL A 302 1.71 -11.40 -0.75
C VAL A 302 1.48 -10.37 0.34
N VAL A 303 0.90 -9.22 0.01
CA VAL A 303 0.65 -8.15 0.98
C VAL A 303 -0.36 -8.58 2.04
N MET A 304 -1.44 -9.26 1.65
CA MET A 304 -2.38 -9.85 2.61
C MET A 304 -1.67 -10.80 3.58
N ALA A 305 -0.82 -11.70 3.07
CA ALA A 305 -0.07 -12.62 3.91
C ALA A 305 0.84 -11.87 4.91
N LEU A 306 1.51 -10.78 4.48
CA LEU A 306 2.33 -9.96 5.37
C LEU A 306 1.50 -9.28 6.48
N PHE A 307 0.32 -8.74 6.17
CA PHE A 307 -0.58 -8.21 7.20
C PHE A 307 -1.08 -9.30 8.14
N MET A 308 -1.39 -10.50 7.63
CA MET A 308 -1.86 -11.61 8.45
C MET A 308 -0.79 -12.08 9.44
N ILE A 309 0.48 -12.20 9.03
CA ILE A 309 1.56 -12.56 9.97
C ILE A 309 1.86 -11.46 11.00
N ALA A 310 1.53 -10.22 10.70
CA ALA A 310 1.70 -9.10 11.63
C ALA A 310 0.61 -9.05 12.73
N GLY A 311 -0.61 -9.56 12.47
CA GLY A 311 -1.73 -9.39 13.40
C GLY A 311 -2.37 -10.68 13.91
N TYR A 312 -2.22 -11.82 13.21
CA TYR A 312 -2.75 -13.11 13.66
C TYR A 312 -1.75 -13.87 14.54
N ASN A 313 -2.22 -15.01 15.06
CA ASN A 313 -1.41 -15.95 15.83
C ASN A 313 -0.76 -15.33 17.08
N GLY A 314 -1.56 -14.63 17.91
CA GLY A 314 -1.05 -14.01 19.13
C GLY A 314 0.10 -13.03 18.84
N THR A 315 -0.13 -12.07 17.94
CA THR A 315 0.87 -11.06 17.55
C THR A 315 0.28 -9.67 17.73
N SER A 316 1.08 -8.74 18.25
CA SER A 316 0.73 -7.32 18.26
C SER A 316 0.99 -6.74 16.86
N TYR A 317 -0.06 -6.26 16.21
CA TYR A 317 0.07 -5.71 14.86
C TYR A 317 0.63 -4.28 14.81
N TYR A 318 0.57 -3.55 15.92
CA TYR A 318 1.17 -2.21 16.03
C TYR A 318 1.88 -2.09 17.37
N PRO A 319 3.14 -2.48 17.43
CA PRO A 319 3.89 -2.54 18.68
C PRO A 319 4.31 -1.16 19.18
N SER A 320 4.46 -1.03 20.49
CA SER A 320 5.07 0.13 21.12
C SER A 320 6.52 -0.17 21.52
N ASN A 321 7.42 0.73 21.11
CA ASN A 321 8.84 0.69 21.50
C ASN A 321 9.11 1.41 22.82
N THR A 322 8.14 2.15 23.36
CA THR A 322 8.26 2.90 24.60
C THR A 322 7.79 2.05 25.78
N ASP A 323 6.66 1.37 25.60
CA ASP A 323 6.06 0.47 26.60
C ASP A 323 5.42 -0.72 25.88
N LEU A 324 6.00 -1.92 26.07
CA LEU A 324 5.52 -3.13 25.40
C LEU A 324 4.04 -3.42 25.67
N GLN A 325 3.54 -3.10 26.87
CA GLN A 325 2.14 -3.37 27.24
C GLN A 325 1.16 -2.39 26.60
N SER A 326 1.64 -1.27 26.09
CA SER A 326 0.88 -0.34 25.26
C SER A 326 0.70 -0.81 23.83
N SER A 327 1.34 -1.90 23.41
CA SER A 327 1.25 -2.44 22.05
C SER A 327 -0.18 -2.82 21.66
N LEU A 328 -0.58 -2.50 20.41
CA LEU A 328 -1.94 -2.74 19.95
C LEU A 328 -2.09 -4.15 19.38
N THR A 329 -3.07 -4.86 19.89
CA THR A 329 -3.51 -6.18 19.43
C THR A 329 -4.91 -6.09 18.82
N LEU A 330 -5.37 -7.12 18.16
CA LEU A 330 -6.74 -7.17 17.64
C LEU A 330 -7.77 -7.06 18.75
N GLN A 331 -7.46 -7.63 19.93
CA GLN A 331 -8.36 -7.68 21.08
C GLN A 331 -8.45 -6.35 21.82
N ASN A 332 -7.30 -5.65 22.01
CA ASN A 332 -7.26 -4.47 22.86
C ASN A 332 -7.56 -3.16 22.14
N SER A 333 -7.56 -3.15 20.78
CA SER A 333 -7.68 -1.94 19.97
C SER A 333 -8.93 -1.89 19.09
N SER A 334 -9.70 -2.98 19.00
CA SER A 334 -10.90 -3.05 18.16
C SER A 334 -12.06 -2.22 18.71
N SER A 335 -12.95 -1.87 17.82
CA SER A 335 -14.24 -1.24 18.13
C SER A 335 -15.15 -2.21 18.90
N SER A 336 -16.29 -1.72 19.42
CA SER A 336 -17.24 -2.54 20.15
C SER A 336 -17.83 -3.67 19.26
N GLU A 337 -18.28 -4.75 19.89
CA GLU A 337 -18.95 -5.87 19.20
C GLU A 337 -20.15 -5.40 18.37
N PHE A 338 -20.92 -4.46 18.91
CA PHE A 338 -22.05 -3.85 18.18
C PHE A 338 -21.58 -3.16 16.89
N THR A 339 -20.56 -2.32 16.98
CA THR A 339 -20.01 -1.60 15.81
C THR A 339 -19.48 -2.58 14.77
N LEU A 340 -18.66 -3.56 15.19
CA LEU A 340 -18.11 -4.55 14.26
C LEU A 340 -19.21 -5.39 13.60
N THR A 341 -20.29 -5.73 14.32
CA THR A 341 -21.44 -6.45 13.78
C THR A 341 -22.15 -5.62 12.70
N CYS A 342 -22.50 -4.37 13.01
CA CYS A 342 -23.15 -3.48 12.04
C CYS A 342 -22.31 -3.30 10.79
N MET A 343 -21.00 -3.04 10.95
CA MET A 343 -20.07 -2.89 9.85
C MET A 343 -19.91 -4.18 9.02
N SER A 344 -19.95 -5.35 9.67
CA SER A 344 -19.88 -6.65 8.97
C SER A 344 -21.09 -6.89 8.09
N ILE A 345 -22.27 -6.45 8.50
CA ILE A 345 -23.48 -6.47 7.64
C ILE A 345 -23.28 -5.56 6.42
N VAL A 346 -22.77 -4.34 6.65
CA VAL A 346 -22.49 -3.39 5.55
C VAL A 346 -21.41 -3.93 4.60
N SER A 347 -20.42 -4.67 5.11
CA SER A 347 -19.37 -5.25 4.28
C SER A 347 -19.86 -6.23 3.21
N LEU A 348 -21.08 -6.79 3.36
CA LEU A 348 -21.72 -7.63 2.34
C LEU A 348 -21.99 -6.86 1.02
N ILE A 349 -21.95 -5.54 1.05
CA ILE A 349 -22.08 -4.69 -0.14
C ILE A 349 -20.74 -4.61 -0.91
N ILE A 350 -19.60 -4.92 -0.27
CA ILE A 350 -18.26 -4.83 -0.90
C ILE A 350 -18.17 -5.60 -2.22
N PRO A 351 -18.67 -6.85 -2.36
CA PRO A 351 -18.64 -7.56 -3.63
C PRO A 351 -19.36 -6.82 -4.77
N LEU A 352 -20.46 -6.14 -4.49
CA LEU A 352 -21.19 -5.34 -5.49
C LEU A 352 -20.34 -4.14 -5.94
N VAL A 353 -19.68 -3.45 -4.99
CA VAL A 353 -18.78 -2.34 -5.30
C VAL A 353 -17.59 -2.81 -6.12
N VAL A 354 -16.99 -3.94 -5.76
CA VAL A 354 -15.89 -4.54 -6.52
C VAL A 354 -16.32 -4.91 -7.95
N ALA A 355 -17.50 -5.50 -8.11
CA ALA A 355 -18.04 -5.83 -9.43
C ALA A 355 -18.29 -4.56 -10.27
N TYR A 356 -18.81 -3.49 -9.66
CA TYR A 356 -18.98 -2.19 -10.30
C TYR A 356 -17.63 -1.60 -10.76
N ILE A 357 -16.62 -1.56 -9.87
CA ILE A 357 -15.28 -1.08 -10.20
C ILE A 357 -14.67 -1.92 -11.33
N ALA A 358 -14.76 -3.24 -11.27
CA ALA A 358 -14.26 -4.15 -12.30
C ALA A 358 -14.94 -3.92 -13.67
N TYR A 359 -16.24 -3.67 -13.67
CA TYR A 359 -17.00 -3.35 -14.88
C TYR A 359 -16.49 -2.04 -15.52
N PHE A 360 -16.37 -0.95 -14.73
CA PHE A 360 -15.88 0.34 -15.25
C PHE A 360 -14.42 0.27 -15.67
N TRP A 361 -13.58 -0.42 -14.91
CA TRP A 361 -12.19 -0.66 -15.29
C TRP A 361 -12.09 -1.33 -16.67
N ARG A 362 -12.86 -2.41 -16.84
CA ARG A 362 -12.90 -3.12 -18.13
C ARG A 362 -13.38 -2.20 -19.26
N LYS A 363 -14.36 -1.35 -19.02
CA LYS A 363 -14.86 -0.40 -20.01
C LYS A 363 -13.82 0.65 -20.40
N MET A 364 -13.07 1.18 -19.45
CA MET A 364 -11.99 2.13 -19.71
C MET A 364 -10.80 1.51 -20.46
N ASP A 365 -10.54 0.22 -20.28
CA ASP A 365 -9.38 -0.48 -20.86
C ASP A 365 -9.75 -1.38 -22.06
N ILE A 366 -10.95 -1.26 -22.63
CA ILE A 366 -11.36 -2.02 -23.81
C ILE A 366 -10.44 -1.77 -25.00
N ARG A 367 -9.99 -0.53 -25.16
CA ARG A 367 -9.06 -0.13 -26.22
C ARG A 367 -7.74 0.32 -25.59
N SER A 368 -6.64 -0.15 -26.16
CA SER A 368 -5.31 0.35 -25.80
C SER A 368 -5.16 1.82 -26.24
N ILE A 369 -4.50 2.62 -25.44
CA ILE A 369 -4.24 4.04 -25.70
C ILE A 369 -3.25 4.15 -26.86
N THR A 370 -3.57 5.02 -27.82
CA THR A 370 -2.73 5.29 -28.99
C THR A 370 -2.47 6.79 -29.14
N THR A 371 -1.51 7.17 -29.99
CA THR A 371 -1.21 8.58 -30.28
C THR A 371 -2.37 9.30 -30.97
N ASP A 372 -3.25 8.60 -31.68
CA ASP A 372 -4.41 9.19 -32.35
C ASP A 372 -5.47 9.65 -31.32
N GLU A 373 -5.59 8.94 -30.22
CA GLU A 373 -6.49 9.32 -29.14
C GLU A 373 -6.06 10.65 -28.48
N LEU A 374 -4.74 10.92 -28.39
CA LEU A 374 -4.23 12.19 -27.86
C LEU A 374 -4.66 13.42 -28.66
N LYS A 375 -4.97 13.26 -29.96
CA LYS A 375 -5.40 14.35 -30.85
C LYS A 375 -6.90 14.62 -30.77
N GLY A 376 -7.68 13.70 -30.18
CA GLY A 376 -9.15 13.76 -30.11
C GLY A 376 -9.74 14.68 -29.05
N GLY A 377 -8.92 15.30 -28.18
CA GLY A 377 -9.38 16.23 -27.14
C GLY A 377 -9.92 15.57 -25.86
N ASP A 378 -10.04 14.25 -25.82
CA ASP A 378 -10.52 13.46 -24.67
C ASP A 378 -9.37 12.94 -23.76
N ALA A 379 -8.13 13.43 -23.98
CA ALA A 379 -6.96 13.07 -23.22
C ALA A 379 -6.82 13.93 -21.95
N TYR A 380 -6.28 13.35 -20.88
CA TYR A 380 -5.92 14.07 -19.66
C TYR A 380 -4.90 15.17 -19.93
#